data_5bf31af390a85584892e11ced8540ca1
#
_entry.id   5bf31af390a85584892e11ced8540ca1
#
_cell.length_a   1.000
_cell.length_b   1.000
_cell.length_c   1.000
_cell.angle_alpha   90.00
_cell.angle_beta   90.00
_cell.angle_gamma   90.00
#
_symmetry.space_group_name_H-M   'P 1'
#
loop_
_entity.id
_entity.type
_entity.pdbx_description
1 polymer ?
#
loop_
_entity_poly.entity_id
_entity_poly.type
_entity_poly.pdbx_seq_one_letter_code
_entity_poly.pdbx_strand_id
1 'polypeptide(L)'
;EVFGGNFIEIIIGGAPFNAEVEAFVRSINFPYTIAYGMTECGPIICHNHWTELKQASCGTVAARMEAKVLSSNPSEVPGELVCRGANVMLGYYKNEEATGQVIDKDGWLHTGDMAIIDSEGHIYIKGRCKNLLLTASGQNIYPEEIESKLNNMPYVSESLVILQQDKLVALVYPDNDDAFAHGLKHADIERAMEENRIELNKQLPAYSQITCCKLYPEEFEKTAKKSIKRFLYQDIKE
;
A
#
# COMPACT_ATOMS: atom_id res chain seq x y z
N GLU A 1 -22.90 22.10 -6.22
CA GLU A 1 -24.14 21.41 -6.68
C GLU A 1 -23.91 19.91 -6.98
N VAL A 2 -22.70 19.47 -7.34
CA VAL A 2 -22.38 18.06 -7.66
C VAL A 2 -22.75 17.10 -6.53
N PHE A 3 -22.61 17.51 -5.27
CA PHE A 3 -22.93 16.74 -4.08
C PHE A 3 -24.26 17.11 -3.41
N GLY A 4 -25.16 17.82 -4.11
CA GLY A 4 -26.51 18.12 -3.65
C GLY A 4 -26.61 19.05 -2.44
N GLY A 5 -25.54 19.70 -2.01
CA GLY A 5 -25.52 20.68 -0.91
C GLY A 5 -25.55 20.11 0.51
N ASN A 6 -25.70 18.80 0.68
CA ASN A 6 -25.74 18.10 2.01
C ASN A 6 -24.49 17.24 2.25
N PHE A 7 -23.43 17.49 1.52
CA PHE A 7 -22.18 16.76 1.64
C PHE A 7 -21.44 17.11 2.94
N ILE A 8 -21.03 16.11 3.70
CA ILE A 8 -20.31 16.27 4.97
C ILE A 8 -18.84 15.88 4.77
N GLU A 9 -18.59 14.63 4.38
CA GLU A 9 -17.24 14.11 4.12
C GLU A 9 -17.29 12.90 3.19
N ILE A 10 -16.16 12.57 2.56
CA ILE A 10 -15.93 11.30 1.87
C ILE A 10 -15.08 10.40 2.75
N ILE A 11 -15.49 9.14 2.89
CA ILE A 11 -14.70 8.09 3.53
C ILE A 11 -14.07 7.24 2.44
N ILE A 12 -12.75 7.20 2.42
CA ILE A 12 -11.95 6.45 1.45
C ILE A 12 -11.39 5.21 2.13
N GLY A 13 -11.56 4.04 1.51
CA GLY A 13 -11.07 2.79 2.07
C GLY A 13 -10.97 1.68 1.03
N GLY A 14 -10.39 0.53 1.43
CA GLY A 14 -10.27 -0.66 0.59
C GLY A 14 -9.01 -0.73 -0.27
N ALA A 15 -8.30 0.38 -0.48
CA ALA A 15 -7.01 0.45 -1.15
C ALA A 15 -6.17 1.61 -0.59
N PRO A 16 -4.84 1.61 -0.76
CA PRO A 16 -4.02 2.76 -0.43
C PRO A 16 -4.49 4.01 -1.19
N PHE A 17 -4.58 5.14 -0.47
CA PHE A 17 -4.91 6.41 -1.11
C PHE A 17 -3.64 7.06 -1.66
N ASN A 18 -3.70 7.55 -2.88
CA ASN A 18 -2.56 8.15 -3.55
C ASN A 18 -2.08 9.41 -2.80
N ALA A 19 -0.80 9.48 -2.46
CA ALA A 19 -0.23 10.54 -1.63
C ALA A 19 -0.29 11.93 -2.27
N GLU A 20 -0.16 12.02 -3.61
CA GLU A 20 -0.25 13.31 -4.33
C GLU A 20 -1.70 13.79 -4.39
N VAL A 21 -2.64 12.87 -4.62
CA VAL A 21 -4.07 13.17 -4.56
C VAL A 21 -4.45 13.58 -3.14
N GLU A 22 -3.93 12.90 -2.12
CA GLU A 22 -4.14 13.29 -0.73
C GLU A 22 -3.62 14.72 -0.47
N ALA A 23 -2.40 15.03 -0.89
CA ALA A 23 -1.83 16.36 -0.76
C ALA A 23 -2.69 17.42 -1.46
N PHE A 24 -3.20 17.13 -2.66
CA PHE A 24 -4.09 18.02 -3.39
C PHE A 24 -5.42 18.26 -2.64
N VAL A 25 -6.15 17.22 -2.25
CA VAL A 25 -7.45 17.39 -1.57
C VAL A 25 -7.30 18.11 -0.22
N ARG A 26 -6.16 17.90 0.47
CA ARG A 26 -5.83 18.67 1.69
C ARG A 26 -5.58 20.15 1.36
N SER A 27 -4.88 20.45 0.27
CA SER A 27 -4.56 21.85 -0.12
C SER A 27 -5.81 22.69 -0.41
N ILE A 28 -6.88 22.05 -0.87
CA ILE A 28 -8.18 22.72 -1.11
C ILE A 28 -9.16 22.57 0.05
N ASN A 29 -8.69 22.05 1.20
CA ASN A 29 -9.49 21.81 2.41
C ASN A 29 -10.76 20.97 2.13
N PHE A 30 -10.65 19.97 1.24
CA PHE A 30 -11.75 19.07 0.92
C PHE A 30 -11.97 18.07 2.06
N PRO A 31 -13.22 17.92 2.56
CA PRO A 31 -13.51 17.04 3.71
C PRO A 31 -13.44 15.55 3.30
N TYR A 32 -12.35 14.90 3.60
CA TYR A 32 -12.16 13.47 3.39
C TYR A 32 -11.57 12.79 4.63
N THR A 33 -11.82 11.53 4.79
CA THR A 33 -11.12 10.68 5.74
C THR A 33 -10.71 9.36 5.10
N ILE A 34 -9.68 8.74 5.67
CA ILE A 34 -9.23 7.41 5.27
C ILE A 34 -9.65 6.44 6.37
N ALA A 35 -10.32 5.35 5.98
CA ALA A 35 -10.65 4.26 6.87
C ALA A 35 -9.90 3.00 6.44
N TYR A 36 -9.26 2.34 7.38
CA TYR A 36 -8.64 1.04 7.15
C TYR A 36 -9.42 -0.05 7.86
N GLY A 37 -9.52 -1.18 7.17
CA GLY A 37 -10.17 -2.36 7.71
C GLY A 37 -10.23 -3.50 6.72
N MET A 38 -10.93 -4.55 7.12
CA MET A 38 -11.07 -5.78 6.35
C MET A 38 -12.41 -6.45 6.67
N THR A 39 -12.88 -7.32 5.78
CA THR A 39 -14.14 -8.03 5.93
C THR A 39 -14.24 -8.76 7.26
N GLU A 40 -13.13 -9.32 7.70
CA GLU A 40 -12.98 -10.05 8.97
C GLU A 40 -13.23 -9.19 10.23
N CYS A 41 -13.33 -7.86 10.06
CA CYS A 41 -13.58 -6.89 11.14
C CYS A 41 -14.88 -6.11 10.99
N GLY A 42 -15.75 -6.46 10.07
CA GLY A 42 -17.09 -5.96 9.87
C GLY A 42 -17.29 -4.46 9.56
N PRO A 43 -16.53 -3.73 8.74
CA PRO A 43 -15.16 -3.94 8.26
C PRO A 43 -14.09 -3.07 8.92
N ILE A 44 -14.44 -2.05 9.74
CA ILE A 44 -13.53 -0.94 10.15
C ILE A 44 -12.66 -1.32 11.34
N ILE A 45 -11.36 -1.09 11.21
CA ILE A 45 -10.35 -1.22 12.29
C ILE A 45 -9.97 0.16 12.80
N CYS A 46 -9.69 1.12 11.91
CA CYS A 46 -9.34 2.48 12.29
C CYS A 46 -9.87 3.53 11.32
N HIS A 47 -10.15 4.69 11.84
CA HIS A 47 -10.53 5.91 11.12
C HIS A 47 -10.48 7.11 12.07
N ASN A 48 -10.52 8.32 11.52
CA ASN A 48 -10.83 9.54 12.26
C ASN A 48 -11.87 10.37 11.51
N HIS A 49 -12.46 11.36 12.17
CA HIS A 49 -13.16 12.43 11.47
C HIS A 49 -12.16 13.23 10.64
N TRP A 50 -12.59 13.77 9.48
CA TRP A 50 -11.70 14.44 8.52
C TRP A 50 -10.88 15.59 9.12
N THR A 51 -11.39 16.27 10.17
CA THR A 51 -10.67 17.36 10.87
C THR A 51 -9.53 16.88 11.74
N GLU A 52 -9.51 15.59 12.10
CA GLU A 52 -8.52 14.97 13.01
C GLU A 52 -7.57 14.02 12.25
N LEU A 53 -7.84 13.76 10.96
CA LEU A 53 -7.04 12.86 10.16
C LEU A 53 -5.64 13.44 9.92
N LYS A 54 -4.61 12.74 10.34
CA LYS A 54 -3.23 13.03 9.95
C LYS A 54 -2.95 12.55 8.53
N GLN A 55 -2.11 13.29 7.81
CA GLN A 55 -1.69 12.92 6.46
C GLN A 55 -1.03 11.54 6.45
N ALA A 56 -1.32 10.75 5.42
CA ALA A 56 -0.85 9.37 5.21
C ALA A 56 -1.26 8.37 6.31
N SER A 57 -2.05 8.77 7.32
CA SER A 57 -2.57 7.85 8.32
C SER A 57 -3.94 7.30 7.93
N CYS A 58 -4.29 6.16 8.53
CA CYS A 58 -5.64 5.60 8.49
C CYS A 58 -6.47 5.98 9.73
N GLY A 59 -6.01 6.99 10.50
CA GLY A 59 -6.65 7.38 11.75
C GLY A 59 -6.26 6.53 12.95
N THR A 60 -7.03 6.66 14.02
CA THR A 60 -6.86 5.91 15.28
C THR A 60 -7.80 4.71 15.33
N VAL A 61 -7.54 3.80 16.27
CA VAL A 61 -8.36 2.59 16.44
C VAL A 61 -9.82 2.95 16.71
N ALA A 62 -10.73 2.26 16.01
CA ALA A 62 -12.18 2.47 16.17
C ALA A 62 -12.66 2.14 17.60
N ALA A 63 -13.73 2.81 18.03
CA ALA A 63 -14.32 2.57 19.34
C ALA A 63 -14.64 1.07 19.57
N ARG A 64 -14.36 0.58 20.77
CA ARG A 64 -14.56 -0.82 21.21
C ARG A 64 -13.63 -1.84 20.51
N MET A 65 -12.59 -1.38 19.86
CA MET A 65 -11.50 -2.20 19.35
C MET A 65 -10.20 -1.93 20.09
N GLU A 66 -9.34 -2.92 20.04
CA GLU A 66 -7.93 -2.82 20.40
C GLU A 66 -7.09 -3.13 19.17
N ALA A 67 -5.99 -2.41 18.99
CA ALA A 67 -5.00 -2.73 17.98
C ALA A 67 -3.59 -2.52 18.54
N LYS A 68 -2.65 -3.30 18.03
CA LYS A 68 -1.23 -3.15 18.32
C LYS A 68 -0.40 -3.58 17.12
N VAL A 69 0.80 -3.06 17.03
CA VAL A 69 1.81 -3.48 16.06
C VAL A 69 2.79 -4.41 16.77
N LEU A 70 3.04 -5.57 16.18
CA LEU A 70 3.99 -6.56 16.69
C LEU A 70 5.41 -6.15 16.32
N SER A 71 5.94 -5.19 17.07
CA SER A 71 7.27 -4.61 16.88
C SER A 71 7.91 -4.27 18.23
N SER A 72 9.24 -4.25 18.27
CA SER A 72 10.00 -3.77 19.43
C SER A 72 9.89 -2.26 19.65
N ASN A 73 9.64 -1.51 18.59
CA ASN A 73 9.38 -0.07 18.62
C ASN A 73 8.27 0.27 17.60
N PRO A 74 6.98 0.16 17.99
CA PRO A 74 5.85 0.31 17.08
C PRO A 74 5.74 1.67 16.38
N SER A 75 6.39 2.70 16.90
CA SER A 75 6.35 4.04 16.31
C SER A 75 7.39 4.27 15.20
N GLU A 76 8.44 3.44 15.16
CA GLU A 76 9.55 3.62 14.21
C GLU A 76 9.81 2.37 13.36
N VAL A 77 9.62 1.19 13.96
CA VAL A 77 9.90 -0.09 13.30
C VAL A 77 8.58 -0.75 12.93
N PRO A 78 8.27 -0.88 11.64
CA PRO A 78 7.05 -1.56 11.22
C PRO A 78 6.98 -3.01 11.71
N GLY A 79 5.77 -3.42 12.09
CA GLY A 79 5.45 -4.79 12.46
C GLY A 79 4.04 -5.15 11.99
N GLU A 80 3.65 -6.40 12.13
CA GLU A 80 2.29 -6.80 11.79
C GLU A 80 1.27 -6.10 12.69
N LEU A 81 0.26 -5.50 12.08
CA LEU A 81 -0.89 -4.96 12.78
C LEU A 81 -1.81 -6.11 13.18
N VAL A 82 -2.11 -6.21 14.46
CA VAL A 82 -3.12 -7.14 14.98
C VAL A 82 -4.20 -6.36 15.72
N CYS A 83 -5.43 -6.85 15.63
CA CYS A 83 -6.57 -6.19 16.26
C CYS A 83 -7.49 -7.18 16.98
N ARG A 84 -8.25 -6.67 17.93
CA ARG A 84 -9.21 -7.43 18.71
C ARG A 84 -10.42 -6.55 19.01
N GLY A 85 -11.62 -7.12 18.98
CA GLY A 85 -12.85 -6.39 19.30
C GLY A 85 -14.11 -7.19 18.97
N ALA A 86 -15.25 -6.65 19.37
CA ALA A 86 -16.54 -7.32 19.16
C ALA A 86 -16.98 -7.42 17.69
N ASN A 87 -16.35 -6.67 16.80
CA ASN A 87 -16.60 -6.68 15.36
C ASN A 87 -15.67 -7.65 14.60
N VAL A 88 -14.70 -8.29 15.27
CA VAL A 88 -13.91 -9.37 14.68
C VAL A 88 -14.79 -10.57 14.42
N MET A 89 -14.66 -11.18 13.24
CA MET A 89 -15.39 -12.38 12.84
C MET A 89 -15.22 -13.52 13.86
N LEU A 90 -16.21 -14.41 13.92
CA LEU A 90 -16.11 -15.65 14.71
C LEU A 90 -15.16 -16.66 14.04
N GLY A 91 -14.98 -16.56 12.73
CA GLY A 91 -14.12 -17.43 11.94
C GLY A 91 -14.64 -17.60 10.52
N TYR A 92 -13.84 -18.29 9.70
CA TYR A 92 -14.23 -18.66 8.34
C TYR A 92 -15.20 -19.85 8.38
N TYR A 93 -16.31 -19.74 7.64
CA TYR A 93 -17.36 -20.75 7.64
C TYR A 93 -16.82 -22.14 7.25
N LYS A 94 -17.01 -23.12 8.15
CA LYS A 94 -16.55 -24.50 8.00
C LYS A 94 -15.05 -24.64 7.68
N ASN A 95 -14.22 -23.70 8.15
CA ASN A 95 -12.79 -23.73 7.93
C ASN A 95 -12.04 -23.29 9.21
N GLU A 96 -11.99 -24.22 10.18
CA GLU A 96 -11.32 -23.96 11.46
C GLU A 96 -9.81 -23.80 11.30
N GLU A 97 -9.20 -24.51 10.34
CA GLU A 97 -7.77 -24.42 10.06
C GLU A 97 -7.40 -22.99 9.61
N ALA A 98 -8.08 -22.44 8.60
CA ALA A 98 -7.84 -21.08 8.15
C ALA A 98 -8.19 -20.04 9.22
N THR A 99 -9.19 -20.32 10.07
CA THR A 99 -9.52 -19.46 11.21
C THR A 99 -8.36 -19.41 12.21
N GLY A 100 -7.82 -20.57 12.60
CA GLY A 100 -6.71 -20.66 13.53
C GLY A 100 -5.37 -20.10 13.00
N GLN A 101 -5.25 -19.92 11.68
CA GLN A 101 -4.11 -19.23 11.06
C GLN A 101 -4.16 -17.71 11.21
N VAL A 102 -5.35 -17.12 11.39
CA VAL A 102 -5.51 -15.67 11.43
C VAL A 102 -6.02 -15.14 12.78
N ILE A 103 -6.68 -15.95 13.59
CA ILE A 103 -7.08 -15.58 14.96
C ILE A 103 -6.29 -16.43 15.94
N ASP A 104 -5.48 -15.76 16.77
CA ASP A 104 -4.68 -16.45 17.77
C ASP A 104 -5.52 -16.86 19.00
N LYS A 105 -4.90 -17.63 19.90
CA LYS A 105 -5.55 -18.14 21.14
C LYS A 105 -6.02 -17.05 22.11
N ASP A 106 -5.47 -15.84 22.00
CA ASP A 106 -5.81 -14.69 22.83
C ASP A 106 -6.85 -13.79 22.16
N GLY A 107 -7.39 -14.21 21.00
CA GLY A 107 -8.43 -13.53 20.23
C GLY A 107 -7.94 -12.36 19.39
N TRP A 108 -6.64 -12.27 19.13
CA TRP A 108 -6.10 -11.28 18.20
C TRP A 108 -6.21 -11.78 16.76
N LEU A 109 -6.81 -10.95 15.92
CA LEU A 109 -6.82 -11.14 14.48
C LEU A 109 -5.54 -10.58 13.87
N HIS A 110 -4.79 -11.43 13.19
CA HIS A 110 -3.63 -11.09 12.38
C HIS A 110 -4.09 -10.56 11.03
N THR A 111 -3.86 -9.27 10.78
CA THR A 111 -4.36 -8.61 9.54
C THR A 111 -3.54 -8.99 8.31
N GLY A 112 -2.32 -9.44 8.50
CA GLY A 112 -1.33 -9.65 7.45
C GLY A 112 -0.81 -8.34 6.85
N ASP A 113 -1.07 -7.19 7.48
CA ASP A 113 -0.59 -5.88 7.06
C ASP A 113 0.49 -5.37 8.01
N MET A 114 1.56 -4.82 7.45
CA MET A 114 2.63 -4.14 8.19
C MET A 114 2.21 -2.70 8.46
N ALA A 115 2.44 -2.24 9.69
CA ALA A 115 2.08 -0.89 10.10
C ALA A 115 3.04 -0.32 11.14
N ILE A 116 2.97 0.98 11.36
CA ILE A 116 3.46 1.68 12.55
C ILE A 116 2.29 2.38 13.25
N ILE A 117 2.42 2.62 14.54
CA ILE A 117 1.49 3.43 15.34
C ILE A 117 2.29 4.55 16.00
N ASP A 118 1.95 5.80 15.74
CA ASP A 118 2.62 6.94 16.35
C ASP A 118 2.24 7.12 17.84
N SER A 119 2.91 8.04 18.52
CA SER A 119 2.69 8.31 19.95
C SER A 119 1.27 8.84 20.27
N GLU A 120 0.53 9.29 19.28
CA GLU A 120 -0.86 9.76 19.41
C GLU A 120 -1.88 8.68 19.00
N GLY A 121 -1.40 7.49 18.59
CA GLY A 121 -2.23 6.34 18.24
C GLY A 121 -2.69 6.29 16.78
N HIS A 122 -2.14 7.14 15.90
CA HIS A 122 -2.45 7.08 14.47
C HIS A 122 -1.71 5.92 13.82
N ILE A 123 -2.42 5.18 12.98
CA ILE A 123 -1.94 3.99 12.29
C ILE A 123 -1.56 4.34 10.85
N TYR A 124 -0.38 3.89 10.43
CA TYR A 124 0.16 4.07 9.08
C TYR A 124 0.48 2.70 8.49
N ILE A 125 -0.28 2.30 7.46
CA ILE A 125 -0.06 1.03 6.77
C ILE A 125 1.15 1.17 5.85
N LYS A 126 2.06 0.17 5.89
CA LYS A 126 3.32 0.14 5.14
C LYS A 126 3.28 -0.84 3.96
N GLY A 127 2.47 -1.87 4.03
CA GLY A 127 2.34 -2.89 3.00
C GLY A 127 1.83 -4.21 3.57
N ARG A 128 1.95 -5.28 2.78
CA ARG A 128 1.55 -6.63 3.20
C ARG A 128 2.72 -7.40 3.77
N CYS A 129 2.53 -8.13 4.87
CA CYS A 129 3.56 -8.99 5.45
C CYS A 129 4.14 -9.97 4.41
N LYS A 130 3.27 -10.61 3.61
CA LYS A 130 3.68 -11.59 2.58
C LYS A 130 4.38 -11.00 1.36
N ASN A 131 4.31 -9.68 1.17
CA ASN A 131 4.95 -9.00 0.05
C ASN A 131 6.30 -8.38 0.43
N LEU A 132 6.63 -8.43 1.73
CA LEU A 132 7.90 -7.93 2.23
C LEU A 132 9.06 -8.60 1.50
N LEU A 133 9.96 -7.80 0.96
CA LEU A 133 11.18 -8.28 0.33
C LEU A 133 12.34 -8.15 1.33
N LEU A 134 13.05 -9.25 1.55
CA LEU A 134 14.22 -9.27 2.42
C LEU A 134 15.48 -9.23 1.57
N THR A 135 16.28 -8.18 1.72
CA THR A 135 17.57 -8.07 1.03
C THR A 135 18.60 -8.99 1.68
N ALA A 136 19.68 -9.31 0.95
CA ALA A 136 20.81 -10.08 1.49
C ALA A 136 21.46 -9.44 2.73
N SER A 137 21.33 -8.11 2.89
CA SER A 137 21.79 -7.39 4.09
C SER A 137 20.83 -7.44 5.27
N GLY A 138 19.70 -8.16 5.15
CA GLY A 138 18.68 -8.28 6.20
C GLY A 138 17.76 -7.08 6.33
N GLN A 139 17.72 -6.19 5.33
CA GLN A 139 16.81 -5.03 5.33
C GLN A 139 15.43 -5.42 4.79
N ASN A 140 14.41 -4.96 5.47
CA ASN A 140 13.02 -5.10 5.05
C ASN A 140 12.67 -4.02 4.02
N ILE A 141 12.23 -4.43 2.84
CA ILE A 141 11.74 -3.53 1.79
C ILE A 141 10.22 -3.70 1.68
N TYR A 142 9.52 -2.59 1.68
CA TYR A 142 8.08 -2.50 1.46
C TYR A 142 7.83 -2.10 0.00
N PRO A 143 7.62 -3.04 -0.92
CA PRO A 143 7.55 -2.74 -2.35
C PRO A 143 6.41 -1.79 -2.68
N GLU A 144 5.29 -1.86 -1.96
CA GLU A 144 4.14 -0.99 -2.16
C GLU A 144 4.46 0.49 -1.94
N GLU A 145 5.37 0.83 -1.01
CA GLU A 145 5.80 2.21 -0.80
C GLU A 145 6.59 2.76 -2.00
N ILE A 146 7.42 1.91 -2.60
CA ILE A 146 8.22 2.27 -3.77
C ILE A 146 7.30 2.40 -5.00
N GLU A 147 6.43 1.42 -5.20
CA GLU A 147 5.46 1.39 -6.30
C GLU A 147 4.51 2.58 -6.26
N SER A 148 4.03 2.94 -5.08
CA SER A 148 3.16 4.11 -4.90
C SER A 148 3.81 5.41 -5.40
N LYS A 149 5.13 5.55 -5.22
CA LYS A 149 5.88 6.70 -5.76
C LYS A 149 6.12 6.59 -7.26
N LEU A 150 6.51 5.40 -7.72
CA LEU A 150 6.80 5.16 -9.14
C LEU A 150 5.54 5.32 -10.00
N ASN A 151 4.38 4.88 -9.53
CA ASN A 151 3.10 5.01 -10.22
C ASN A 151 2.62 6.48 -10.38
N ASN A 152 3.22 7.43 -9.68
CA ASN A 152 2.97 8.86 -9.86
C ASN A 152 3.93 9.52 -10.84
N MET A 153 4.88 8.78 -11.39
CA MET A 153 5.87 9.32 -12.33
C MET A 153 5.35 9.31 -13.77
N PRO A 154 5.90 10.17 -14.63
CA PRO A 154 5.46 10.28 -16.02
C PRO A 154 5.40 8.93 -16.75
N TYR A 155 4.33 8.70 -17.48
CA TYR A 155 4.12 7.53 -18.35
C TYR A 155 4.15 6.17 -17.64
N VAL A 156 3.90 6.13 -16.33
CA VAL A 156 3.76 4.89 -15.55
C VAL A 156 2.29 4.63 -15.29
N SER A 157 1.75 3.55 -15.85
CA SER A 157 0.39 3.09 -15.55
C SER A 157 0.37 2.24 -14.29
N GLU A 158 1.27 1.25 -14.21
CA GLU A 158 1.41 0.35 -13.07
C GLU A 158 2.85 -0.11 -12.92
N SER A 159 3.24 -0.39 -11.69
CA SER A 159 4.56 -0.95 -11.41
C SER A 159 4.52 -2.07 -10.38
N LEU A 160 5.50 -2.95 -10.45
CA LEU A 160 5.70 -4.06 -9.54
C LEU A 160 7.18 -4.16 -9.19
N VAL A 161 7.52 -3.97 -7.93
CA VAL A 161 8.89 -4.09 -7.42
C VAL A 161 9.13 -5.52 -6.95
N ILE A 162 10.18 -6.14 -7.50
CA ILE A 162 10.59 -7.51 -7.18
C ILE A 162 12.07 -7.56 -6.82
N LEU A 163 12.49 -8.64 -6.18
CA LEU A 163 13.89 -8.91 -5.89
C LEU A 163 14.41 -9.94 -6.91
N GLN A 164 15.36 -9.54 -7.76
CA GLN A 164 16.05 -10.41 -8.70
C GLN A 164 17.56 -10.40 -8.39
N GLN A 165 18.16 -11.56 -8.11
CA GLN A 165 19.58 -11.69 -7.82
C GLN A 165 20.06 -10.66 -6.77
N ASP A 166 19.30 -10.55 -5.68
CA ASP A 166 19.52 -9.57 -4.58
C ASP A 166 19.48 -8.09 -4.99
N LYS A 167 18.90 -7.78 -6.15
CA LYS A 167 18.71 -6.42 -6.64
C LYS A 167 17.22 -6.10 -6.75
N LEU A 168 16.84 -4.89 -6.36
CA LEU A 168 15.48 -4.40 -6.56
C LEU A 168 15.30 -3.99 -8.02
N VAL A 169 14.32 -4.59 -8.67
CA VAL A 169 13.93 -4.33 -10.05
C VAL A 169 12.49 -3.90 -10.08
N ALA A 170 12.17 -2.84 -10.79
CA ALA A 170 10.80 -2.45 -11.08
C ALA A 170 10.40 -2.97 -12.46
N LEU A 171 9.36 -3.79 -12.50
CA LEU A 171 8.63 -4.08 -13.72
C LEU A 171 7.60 -2.97 -13.89
N VAL A 172 7.55 -2.34 -15.05
CA VAL A 172 6.68 -1.20 -15.31
C VAL A 172 5.80 -1.46 -16.53
N TYR A 173 4.50 -1.41 -16.34
CA TYR A 173 3.56 -1.30 -17.45
C TYR A 173 3.37 0.19 -17.75
N PRO A 174 3.78 0.66 -18.94
CA PRO A 174 3.73 2.08 -19.28
C PRO A 174 2.31 2.54 -19.60
N ASP A 175 2.02 3.81 -19.36
CA ASP A 175 0.85 4.49 -19.91
C ASP A 175 1.15 4.86 -21.37
N ASN A 176 0.87 3.89 -22.25
CA ASN A 176 1.12 4.06 -23.69
C ASN A 176 0.25 5.16 -24.30
N ASP A 177 -0.97 5.34 -23.82
CA ASP A 177 -1.90 6.33 -24.36
C ASP A 177 -1.38 7.74 -24.06
N ASP A 178 -0.96 8.01 -22.83
CA ASP A 178 -0.36 9.28 -22.44
C ASP A 178 0.98 9.52 -23.15
N ALA A 179 1.85 8.52 -23.23
CA ALA A 179 3.13 8.61 -23.91
C ALA A 179 2.98 8.94 -25.40
N PHE A 180 2.07 8.25 -26.11
CA PHE A 180 1.83 8.48 -27.52
C PHE A 180 1.13 9.82 -27.78
N ALA A 181 0.26 10.27 -26.88
CA ALA A 181 -0.34 11.61 -26.96
C ALA A 181 0.72 12.72 -26.89
N HIS A 182 1.83 12.48 -26.18
CA HIS A 182 3.00 13.36 -26.13
C HIS A 182 4.05 13.10 -27.22
N GLY A 183 3.77 12.20 -28.18
CA GLY A 183 4.62 11.93 -29.33
C GLY A 183 5.82 11.01 -29.04
N LEU A 184 5.85 10.34 -27.89
CA LEU A 184 6.92 9.42 -27.54
C LEU A 184 6.83 8.13 -28.36
N LYS A 185 8.00 7.59 -28.75
CA LYS A 185 8.17 6.25 -29.31
C LYS A 185 8.63 5.31 -28.19
N HIS A 186 8.62 4.00 -28.48
CA HIS A 186 9.03 2.98 -27.51
C HIS A 186 10.42 3.24 -26.87
N ALA A 187 11.41 3.63 -27.68
CA ALA A 187 12.75 3.98 -27.17
C ALA A 187 12.76 5.23 -26.27
N ASP A 188 11.81 6.15 -26.45
CA ASP A 188 11.68 7.33 -25.60
C ASP A 188 11.02 6.96 -24.26
N ILE A 189 10.10 5.98 -24.27
CA ILE A 189 9.49 5.43 -23.05
C ILE A 189 10.56 4.73 -22.20
N GLU A 190 11.45 3.94 -22.80
CA GLU A 190 12.56 3.31 -22.06
C GLU A 190 13.47 4.37 -21.39
N ARG A 191 13.77 5.47 -22.10
CA ARG A 191 14.54 6.57 -21.54
C ARG A 191 13.79 7.27 -20.40
N ALA A 192 12.49 7.50 -20.55
CA ALA A 192 11.66 8.08 -19.50
C ALA A 192 11.64 7.20 -18.24
N MET A 193 11.60 5.87 -18.38
CA MET A 193 11.66 4.96 -17.24
C MET A 193 13.02 5.01 -16.52
N GLU A 194 14.12 5.20 -17.24
CA GLU A 194 15.42 5.39 -16.62
C GLU A 194 15.52 6.74 -15.88
N GLU A 195 14.96 7.81 -16.45
CA GLU A 195 14.85 9.11 -15.79
C GLU A 195 13.98 9.00 -14.51
N ASN A 196 12.82 8.32 -14.58
CA ASN A 196 11.97 8.03 -13.45
C ASN A 196 12.73 7.27 -12.35
N ARG A 197 13.49 6.24 -12.71
CA ARG A 197 14.32 5.47 -11.76
C ARG A 197 15.32 6.36 -11.03
N ILE A 198 16.01 7.22 -11.76
CA ILE A 198 17.01 8.14 -11.19
C ILE A 198 16.34 9.10 -10.20
N GLU A 199 15.18 9.67 -10.58
CA GLU A 199 14.46 10.62 -9.74
C GLU A 199 13.85 9.94 -8.50
N LEU A 200 13.27 8.75 -8.67
CA LEU A 200 12.75 7.93 -7.59
C LEU A 200 13.85 7.60 -6.57
N ASN A 201 15.02 7.18 -7.03
CA ASN A 201 16.13 6.80 -6.17
C ASN A 201 16.68 7.95 -5.31
N LYS A 202 16.51 9.20 -5.71
CA LYS A 202 16.83 10.37 -4.85
C LYS A 202 15.91 10.46 -3.61
N GLN A 203 14.72 9.89 -3.69
CA GLN A 203 13.72 9.91 -2.62
C GLN A 203 13.74 8.64 -1.75
N LEU A 204 14.58 7.66 -2.11
CA LEU A 204 14.66 6.37 -1.44
C LEU A 204 15.95 6.23 -0.63
N PRO A 205 15.90 5.59 0.54
CA PRO A 205 17.10 5.18 1.26
C PRO A 205 17.97 4.27 0.37
N ALA A 206 19.29 4.30 0.58
CA ALA A 206 20.24 3.57 -0.26
C ALA A 206 19.92 2.06 -0.39
N TYR A 207 19.44 1.44 0.69
CA TYR A 207 19.12 0.01 0.71
C TYR A 207 17.83 -0.37 -0.06
N SER A 208 16.99 0.60 -0.41
CA SER A 208 15.73 0.40 -1.14
C SER A 208 15.75 0.99 -2.55
N GLN A 209 16.90 1.42 -3.04
CA GLN A 209 17.04 1.96 -4.38
C GLN A 209 16.85 0.87 -5.45
N ILE A 210 16.13 1.25 -6.51
CA ILE A 210 15.88 0.39 -7.67
C ILE A 210 17.10 0.38 -8.60
N THR A 211 17.53 -0.81 -8.97
CA THR A 211 18.68 -1.00 -9.87
C THR A 211 18.31 -0.72 -11.32
N CYS A 212 17.14 -1.17 -11.76
CA CYS A 212 16.64 -0.91 -13.12
C CYS A 212 15.10 -0.92 -13.16
N CYS A 213 14.55 -0.21 -14.13
CA CYS A 213 13.15 -0.36 -14.55
C CYS A 213 13.13 -1.19 -15.83
N LYS A 214 12.30 -2.23 -15.89
CA LYS A 214 12.08 -3.06 -17.07
C LYS A 214 10.65 -2.83 -17.55
N LEU A 215 10.48 -2.49 -18.82
CA LEU A 215 9.16 -2.40 -19.42
C LEU A 215 8.50 -3.77 -19.46
N TYR A 216 7.27 -3.86 -18.98
CA TYR A 216 6.44 -5.05 -19.06
C TYR A 216 5.43 -4.87 -20.20
N PRO A 217 5.27 -5.85 -21.10
CA PRO A 217 4.59 -5.64 -22.38
C PRO A 217 3.07 -5.53 -22.27
N GLU A 218 2.47 -6.00 -21.18
CA GLU A 218 1.02 -6.07 -20.99
C GLU A 218 0.63 -5.74 -19.56
N GLU A 219 -0.65 -5.47 -19.32
CA GLU A 219 -1.16 -5.22 -17.97
C GLU A 219 -0.88 -6.41 -17.04
N PHE A 220 -0.54 -6.11 -15.78
CA PHE A 220 -0.38 -7.16 -14.78
C PHE A 220 -1.71 -7.84 -14.46
N GLU A 221 -1.66 -9.17 -14.30
CA GLU A 221 -2.83 -9.90 -13.81
C GLU A 221 -3.23 -9.45 -12.41
N LYS A 222 -4.54 -9.22 -12.24
CA LYS A 222 -5.11 -8.68 -11.00
C LYS A 222 -6.12 -9.64 -10.37
N THR A 223 -6.27 -9.51 -9.08
CA THR A 223 -7.37 -10.09 -8.33
C THR A 223 -8.67 -9.35 -8.63
N ALA A 224 -9.81 -9.89 -8.18
CA ALA A 224 -11.11 -9.21 -8.25
C ALA A 224 -11.11 -7.82 -7.55
N LYS A 225 -10.20 -7.60 -6.59
CA LYS A 225 -9.98 -6.31 -5.90
C LYS A 225 -8.99 -5.39 -6.64
N LYS A 226 -8.63 -5.70 -7.89
CA LYS A 226 -7.65 -4.97 -8.72
C LYS A 226 -6.23 -4.90 -8.15
N SER A 227 -5.86 -5.75 -7.21
CA SER A 227 -4.49 -5.88 -6.73
C SER A 227 -3.69 -6.82 -7.64
N ILE A 228 -2.46 -6.46 -7.98
CA ILE A 228 -1.57 -7.28 -8.82
C ILE A 228 -1.30 -8.62 -8.13
N LYS A 229 -1.39 -9.72 -8.89
CA LYS A 229 -1.06 -11.07 -8.44
C LYS A 229 0.46 -11.26 -8.44
N ARG A 230 1.16 -10.67 -7.46
CA ARG A 230 2.62 -10.61 -7.36
C ARG A 230 3.31 -11.95 -7.53
N PHE A 231 2.70 -13.05 -7.04
CA PHE A 231 3.28 -14.40 -7.10
C PHE A 231 3.53 -14.90 -8.52
N LEU A 232 2.86 -14.32 -9.53
CA LEU A 232 3.09 -14.67 -10.94
C LEU A 232 4.39 -14.08 -11.51
N TYR A 233 4.97 -13.09 -10.83
CA TYR A 233 6.07 -12.28 -11.35
C TYR A 233 7.37 -12.40 -10.55
N GLN A 234 7.39 -13.21 -9.48
CA GLN A 234 8.56 -13.35 -8.60
C GLN A 234 9.73 -14.09 -9.27
N ASP A 235 9.44 -15.00 -10.21
CA ASP A 235 10.43 -15.87 -10.86
C ASP A 235 10.59 -15.57 -12.36
N ILE A 236 10.32 -14.34 -12.81
CA ILE A 236 10.52 -13.96 -14.22
C ILE A 236 12.01 -14.07 -14.53
N LYS A 237 12.36 -15.10 -15.30
CA LYS A 237 13.70 -15.23 -15.89
C LYS A 237 13.81 -14.26 -17.06
N GLU A 238 15.01 -13.72 -17.26
CA GLU A 238 15.36 -12.87 -18.41
C GLU A 238 15.05 -13.52 -19.74
#